data_19996286e08c01a716dee8aca1fe4a19
#
_entry.id   19996286e08c01a716dee8aca1fe4a19
#
_cell.length_a   1.000
_cell.length_b   1.000
_cell.length_c   1.000
_cell.angle_alpha   90.00
_cell.angle_beta   90.00
_cell.angle_gamma   90.00
#
_symmetry.space_group_name_H-M   'P 1'
#
loop_
_entity.id
_entity.type
_entity.pdbx_description
1 polymer ?
#
loop_
_entity_poly.entity_id
_entity_poly.type
_entity_poly.pdbx_seq_one_letter_code
_entity_poly.pdbx_strand_id
1 'polypeptide(L)'
;MKLDDLFLVPCIPMKVNPQVEMASSIYPVMVRIPCSPVLSLNVRTDGCLNPQFLTAVNLDFTGTTKLSDIESVAVIRGEEAPIIHHGEEPFPKDSSQVFGTVKLAGSARPQISVKGKMELEPGDNYLWACVTMKEGASLDGRVVVRPASVVAGNKPVRVANATPVAQRIGVAVVRHGDFKSKFYRIPGLARSRKGILLAVYDIRYNHSGDLPANIDVGVSRSTDGGRTWSDVKIAIDDSKIDPSLGATRGVGDPAILVDEKTGRIWVAAIWSHRHSIWGSKSGDNSPEACGQLVLAYSDDDGLTWSCLLYTSPSPRDA
;
A
#
# COMPACT_ATOMS: atom_id res chain seq x y z
N MET A 1 -17.82 12.54 -21.71
CA MET A 1 -19.02 12.41 -20.87
C MET A 1 -20.16 12.11 -21.81
N LYS A 2 -20.66 10.87 -21.80
CA LYS A 2 -21.84 10.50 -22.60
C LYS A 2 -23.08 11.03 -21.89
N LEU A 3 -24.06 11.52 -22.64
CA LEU A 3 -25.32 12.05 -22.09
C LEU A 3 -26.10 11.01 -21.25
N ASP A 4 -25.77 9.73 -21.37
CA ASP A 4 -26.43 8.62 -20.69
C ASP A 4 -26.04 8.47 -19.20
N ASP A 5 -25.01 9.22 -18.72
CA ASP A 5 -24.55 9.17 -17.34
C ASP A 5 -25.12 10.31 -16.46
N LEU A 6 -26.03 11.10 -17.00
CA LEU A 6 -26.75 12.09 -16.21
C LEU A 6 -27.89 11.40 -15.44
N PHE A 7 -27.57 10.82 -14.29
CA PHE A 7 -28.60 10.50 -13.30
C PHE A 7 -29.28 11.80 -12.87
N LEU A 8 -30.53 12.00 -13.30
CA LEU A 8 -31.36 13.11 -12.84
C LEU A 8 -31.59 12.93 -11.35
N VAL A 9 -30.81 13.64 -10.53
CA VAL A 9 -31.05 13.67 -9.08
C VAL A 9 -32.39 14.36 -8.86
N PRO A 10 -33.36 13.70 -8.21
CA PRO A 10 -34.67 14.32 -7.99
C PRO A 10 -34.54 15.62 -7.20
N CYS A 11 -35.20 16.67 -7.66
CA CYS A 11 -35.21 17.98 -7.00
C CYS A 11 -36.17 17.96 -5.80
N ILE A 12 -35.90 17.09 -4.83
CA ILE A 12 -36.65 16.91 -3.59
C ILE A 12 -35.72 17.10 -2.38
N PRO A 13 -36.26 17.37 -1.18
CA PRO A 13 -35.45 17.45 0.02
C PRO A 13 -34.59 16.20 0.23
N MET A 14 -33.31 16.41 0.52
CA MET A 14 -32.37 15.33 0.76
C MET A 14 -32.81 14.49 1.97
N LYS A 15 -32.79 13.18 1.79
CA LYS A 15 -33.04 12.18 2.84
C LYS A 15 -31.87 11.21 2.90
N VAL A 16 -31.40 10.93 4.11
CA VAL A 16 -30.39 9.89 4.35
C VAL A 16 -31.10 8.54 4.37
N ASN A 17 -30.52 7.56 3.64
CA ASN A 17 -31.00 6.19 3.66
C ASN A 17 -30.96 5.64 5.11
N PRO A 18 -31.98 4.91 5.55
CA PRO A 18 -32.05 4.37 6.92
C PRO A 18 -30.99 3.31 7.25
N GLN A 19 -30.24 2.86 6.26
CA GLN A 19 -29.15 1.90 6.41
C GLN A 19 -27.88 2.38 5.71
N VAL A 20 -26.77 2.25 6.43
CA VAL A 20 -25.42 2.46 5.90
C VAL A 20 -24.81 1.12 5.55
N GLU A 21 -24.27 1.00 4.35
CA GLU A 21 -23.54 -0.20 3.91
C GLU A 21 -22.10 -0.16 4.39
N MET A 22 -21.48 -1.31 4.62
CA MET A 22 -20.06 -1.40 4.97
C MET A 22 -19.33 -2.42 4.10
N ALA A 23 -18.05 -2.16 3.87
CA ALA A 23 -17.11 -3.12 3.32
C ALA A 23 -15.82 -3.15 4.15
N SER A 24 -15.14 -4.30 4.20
CA SER A 24 -13.88 -4.46 4.91
C SER A 24 -12.69 -4.19 4.00
N SER A 25 -11.64 -3.57 4.52
CA SER A 25 -10.34 -3.57 3.86
C SER A 25 -9.74 -4.98 3.92
N ILE A 26 -9.08 -5.40 2.84
CA ILE A 26 -8.32 -6.67 2.80
C ILE A 26 -6.85 -6.50 3.22
N TYR A 27 -6.41 -5.26 3.40
CA TYR A 27 -5.02 -4.95 3.70
C TYR A 27 -4.76 -4.95 5.21
N PRO A 28 -3.56 -5.35 5.64
CA PRO A 28 -3.17 -5.24 7.05
C PRO A 28 -3.05 -3.78 7.48
N VAL A 29 -3.19 -3.55 8.77
CA VAL A 29 -2.85 -2.26 9.37
C VAL A 29 -1.33 -2.17 9.49
N MET A 30 -0.74 -1.08 9.02
CA MET A 30 0.70 -0.96 8.90
C MET A 30 1.28 0.01 9.91
N VAL A 31 2.27 -0.44 10.69
CA VAL A 31 3.16 0.47 11.43
C VAL A 31 3.97 1.28 10.39
N ARG A 32 4.23 2.54 10.69
CA ARG A 32 4.89 3.53 9.82
C ARG A 32 4.02 4.05 8.66
N ILE A 33 2.78 3.62 8.53
CA ILE A 33 1.80 4.21 7.61
C ILE A 33 0.78 5.02 8.41
N PRO A 34 0.65 6.32 8.17
CA PRO A 34 -0.15 7.22 9.02
C PRO A 34 -1.66 7.04 8.90
N CYS A 35 -2.16 6.26 7.97
CA CYS A 35 -3.60 6.06 7.81
C CYS A 35 -3.86 4.74 7.11
N SER A 36 -3.91 3.67 7.88
CA SER A 36 -4.28 2.35 7.36
C SER A 36 -5.80 2.20 7.35
N PRO A 37 -6.46 2.10 6.18
CA PRO A 37 -7.90 1.91 6.10
C PRO A 37 -8.29 0.50 6.59
N VAL A 38 -9.31 0.41 7.44
CA VAL A 38 -9.78 -0.85 8.02
C VAL A 38 -11.15 -1.26 7.50
N LEU A 39 -12.04 -0.31 7.28
CA LEU A 39 -13.36 -0.52 6.67
C LEU A 39 -13.86 0.74 5.98
N SER A 40 -14.77 0.56 5.03
CA SER A 40 -15.53 1.66 4.43
C SER A 40 -16.99 1.61 4.83
N LEU A 41 -17.62 2.79 4.79
CA LEU A 41 -19.03 3.00 5.02
C LEU A 41 -19.58 3.78 3.83
N ASN A 42 -20.72 3.37 3.29
CA ASN A 42 -21.44 4.13 2.28
C ASN A 42 -22.73 4.72 2.88
N VAL A 43 -22.78 6.03 2.99
CA VAL A 43 -23.95 6.77 3.42
C VAL A 43 -24.70 7.29 2.19
N ARG A 44 -25.77 6.62 1.78
CA ARG A 44 -26.56 7.02 0.62
C ARG A 44 -27.58 8.06 0.96
N THR A 45 -27.81 8.98 0.02
CA THR A 45 -28.82 10.01 0.12
C THR A 45 -29.66 10.06 -1.16
N ASP A 46 -30.94 10.43 -1.01
CA ASP A 46 -31.85 10.72 -2.10
C ASP A 46 -32.23 12.19 -2.06
N GLY A 47 -32.35 12.83 -3.23
CA GLY A 47 -32.67 14.25 -3.35
C GLY A 47 -31.47 15.17 -3.20
N CYS A 48 -31.66 16.45 -3.53
CA CYS A 48 -30.56 17.44 -3.55
C CYS A 48 -30.89 18.74 -2.79
N LEU A 49 -32.13 18.95 -2.36
CA LEU A 49 -32.52 20.15 -1.63
C LEU A 49 -32.33 19.97 -0.11
N ASN A 50 -31.97 21.04 0.58
CA ASN A 50 -31.72 21.03 2.02
C ASN A 50 -30.66 19.97 2.41
N PRO A 51 -29.39 20.17 2.03
CA PRO A 51 -28.32 19.21 2.27
C PRO A 51 -28.25 18.71 3.71
N GLN A 52 -28.01 17.42 3.88
CA GLN A 52 -27.84 16.81 5.19
C GLN A 52 -26.36 16.71 5.55
N PHE A 53 -26.07 16.64 6.85
CA PHE A 53 -24.71 16.59 7.34
C PHE A 53 -24.43 15.29 8.10
N LEU A 54 -23.27 14.70 7.83
CA LEU A 54 -22.65 13.71 8.72
C LEU A 54 -21.98 14.46 9.87
N THR A 55 -22.24 14.04 11.12
CA THR A 55 -21.70 14.68 12.32
C THR A 55 -20.94 13.75 13.25
N ALA A 56 -21.13 12.44 13.16
CA ALA A 56 -20.34 11.45 13.90
C ALA A 56 -20.32 10.10 13.19
N VAL A 57 -19.22 9.38 13.39
CA VAL A 57 -19.04 7.96 13.08
C VAL A 57 -18.62 7.25 14.36
N ASN A 58 -19.44 6.30 14.81
CA ASN A 58 -19.21 5.56 16.04
C ASN A 58 -18.67 4.19 15.71
N LEU A 59 -17.51 3.86 16.25
CA LEU A 59 -16.74 2.65 16.02
C LEU A 59 -16.50 1.92 17.34
N ASP A 60 -16.55 0.59 17.31
CA ASP A 60 -16.27 -0.27 18.46
C ASP A 60 -15.04 -1.14 18.16
N PHE A 61 -13.99 -0.94 18.93
CA PHE A 61 -12.71 -1.64 18.82
C PHE A 61 -12.58 -2.81 19.81
N THR A 62 -13.70 -3.27 20.37
CA THR A 62 -13.72 -4.45 21.25
C THR A 62 -13.17 -5.67 20.51
N GLY A 63 -12.19 -6.34 21.12
CA GLY A 63 -11.46 -7.47 20.53
C GLY A 63 -10.10 -7.10 19.93
N THR A 64 -9.75 -5.81 19.84
CA THR A 64 -8.39 -5.36 19.53
C THR A 64 -7.43 -5.85 20.60
N THR A 65 -6.34 -6.50 20.21
CA THR A 65 -5.38 -7.12 21.14
C THR A 65 -4.82 -6.13 22.15
N LYS A 66 -4.42 -4.96 21.69
CA LYS A 66 -3.87 -3.91 22.55
C LYS A 66 -4.25 -2.54 21.99
N LEU A 67 -5.33 -1.98 22.53
CA LEU A 67 -5.87 -0.70 22.06
C LEU A 67 -4.88 0.44 22.22
N SER A 68 -4.00 0.39 23.22
CA SER A 68 -2.95 1.39 23.47
C SER A 68 -1.87 1.44 22.37
N ASP A 69 -1.81 0.46 21.46
CA ASP A 69 -0.90 0.46 20.32
C ASP A 69 -1.45 1.31 19.16
N ILE A 70 -2.73 1.66 19.18
CA ILE A 70 -3.30 2.62 18.24
C ILE A 70 -2.97 4.04 18.72
N GLU A 71 -2.41 4.85 17.84
CA GLU A 71 -2.14 6.26 18.08
C GLU A 71 -3.38 7.11 17.84
N SER A 72 -4.04 6.88 16.71
CA SER A 72 -5.24 7.63 16.34
C SER A 72 -6.19 6.83 15.46
N VAL A 73 -7.45 7.25 15.47
CA VAL A 73 -8.50 6.79 14.57
C VAL A 73 -9.02 7.99 13.79
N ALA A 74 -9.06 7.88 12.48
CA ALA A 74 -9.60 8.91 11.60
C ALA A 74 -10.74 8.36 10.74
N VAL A 75 -11.65 9.24 10.34
CA VAL A 75 -12.62 8.98 9.28
C VAL A 75 -12.33 9.93 8.14
N ILE A 76 -12.27 9.38 6.93
CA ILE A 76 -11.83 10.09 5.74
C ILE A 76 -12.87 9.90 4.64
N ARG A 77 -13.21 10.98 3.93
CA ARG A 77 -14.00 10.92 2.72
C ARG A 77 -13.17 10.29 1.61
N GLY A 78 -13.73 9.36 0.87
CA GLY A 78 -13.03 8.66 -0.20
C GLY A 78 -13.97 8.18 -1.30
N GLU A 79 -13.48 7.27 -2.10
CA GLU A 79 -14.22 6.59 -3.15
C GLU A 79 -14.65 5.19 -2.68
N GLU A 80 -15.41 4.47 -3.52
CA GLU A 80 -15.91 3.11 -3.22
C GLU A 80 -14.78 2.13 -2.85
N ALA A 81 -13.71 2.12 -3.64
CA ALA A 81 -12.53 1.34 -3.34
C ALA A 81 -11.57 2.14 -2.46
N PRO A 82 -10.87 1.49 -1.49
CA PRO A 82 -9.79 2.17 -0.81
C PRO A 82 -8.73 2.52 -1.85
N ILE A 83 -8.32 3.80 -1.85
CA ILE A 83 -7.24 4.27 -2.71
C ILE A 83 -5.90 3.76 -2.14
N ILE A 84 -5.73 2.45 -2.11
CA ILE A 84 -4.43 1.80 -2.09
C ILE A 84 -4.09 1.49 -3.55
N HIS A 85 -4.30 2.47 -4.41
CA HIS A 85 -3.86 2.40 -5.77
C HIS A 85 -2.36 2.62 -5.79
N HIS A 86 -1.63 1.51 -5.80
CA HIS A 86 -0.24 1.45 -6.26
C HIS A 86 0.74 2.46 -5.62
N GLY A 87 0.41 3.02 -4.46
CA GLY A 87 1.29 3.93 -3.72
C GLY A 87 1.49 5.31 -4.36
N GLU A 88 0.62 5.72 -5.28
CA GLU A 88 0.79 6.95 -6.05
C GLU A 88 0.67 8.22 -5.24
N GLU A 89 -0.12 8.20 -4.18
CA GLU A 89 -0.31 9.37 -3.32
C GLU A 89 -0.59 8.95 -1.88
N PRO A 90 -0.19 9.75 -0.89
CA PRO A 90 -0.55 9.50 0.49
C PRO A 90 -2.08 9.58 0.65
N PHE A 91 -2.64 8.69 1.46
CA PHE A 91 -4.05 8.72 1.82
C PHE A 91 -4.18 9.26 3.26
N PRO A 92 -4.98 10.30 3.51
CA PRO A 92 -5.73 11.13 2.55
C PRO A 92 -4.81 12.01 1.70
N LYS A 93 -5.25 12.37 0.49
CA LYS A 93 -4.50 13.25 -0.43
C LYS A 93 -4.29 14.63 0.17
N ASP A 94 -5.28 15.14 0.87
CA ASP A 94 -5.24 16.41 1.58
C ASP A 94 -6.13 16.42 2.82
N SER A 95 -6.03 17.47 3.61
CA SER A 95 -6.79 17.63 4.85
C SER A 95 -8.31 17.84 4.65
N SER A 96 -8.74 18.23 3.45
CA SER A 96 -10.18 18.45 3.15
C SER A 96 -10.96 17.14 3.13
N GLN A 97 -10.29 16.02 2.88
CA GLN A 97 -10.88 14.68 2.92
C GLN A 97 -11.08 14.16 4.36
N VAL A 98 -10.43 14.76 5.35
CA VAL A 98 -10.52 14.28 6.74
C VAL A 98 -11.81 14.78 7.37
N PHE A 99 -12.77 13.85 7.61
CA PHE A 99 -13.98 14.13 8.35
C PHE A 99 -13.67 14.45 9.82
N GLY A 100 -12.80 13.68 10.45
CA GLY A 100 -12.37 13.89 11.82
C GLY A 100 -11.32 12.88 12.28
N THR A 101 -10.64 13.21 13.37
CA THR A 101 -9.59 12.37 13.98
C THR A 101 -9.71 12.37 15.49
N VAL A 102 -9.51 11.20 16.10
CA VAL A 102 -9.43 11.02 17.56
C VAL A 102 -8.08 10.42 17.90
N LYS A 103 -7.26 11.14 18.68
CA LYS A 103 -6.03 10.58 19.27
C LYS A 103 -6.39 9.74 20.48
N LEU A 104 -5.80 8.54 20.59
CA LEU A 104 -6.08 7.64 21.71
C LEU A 104 -5.06 7.82 22.84
N ALA A 105 -5.55 8.17 24.01
CA ALA A 105 -4.78 8.10 25.24
C ALA A 105 -4.67 6.63 25.73
N GLY A 106 -3.67 6.31 26.55
CA GLY A 106 -3.41 4.94 27.01
C GLY A 106 -4.56 4.26 27.77
N SER A 107 -5.54 5.02 28.25
CA SER A 107 -6.76 4.55 28.95
C SER A 107 -8.03 4.66 28.09
N ALA A 108 -7.89 4.74 26.76
CA ALA A 108 -9.04 4.86 25.85
C ALA A 108 -9.99 3.67 26.00
N ARG A 109 -11.31 3.97 25.94
CA ARG A 109 -12.34 2.93 25.84
C ARG A 109 -12.42 2.43 24.40
N PRO A 110 -12.82 1.17 24.18
CA PRO A 110 -12.91 0.63 22.82
C PRO A 110 -14.01 1.30 21.97
N GLN A 111 -14.99 1.96 22.58
CA GLN A 111 -16.03 2.72 21.86
C GLN A 111 -15.51 4.12 21.54
N ILE A 112 -15.27 4.39 20.26
CA ILE A 112 -14.68 5.61 19.77
C ILE A 112 -15.70 6.33 18.89
N SER A 113 -15.99 7.59 19.19
CA SER A 113 -16.82 8.46 18.38
C SER A 113 -15.94 9.47 17.66
N VAL A 114 -15.80 9.34 16.35
CA VAL A 114 -15.13 10.32 15.51
C VAL A 114 -16.16 11.38 15.12
N LYS A 115 -15.96 12.61 15.58
CA LYS A 115 -16.85 13.75 15.34
C LYS A 115 -16.26 14.65 14.25
N GLY A 116 -17.15 15.24 13.47
CA GLY A 116 -16.81 16.19 12.40
C GLY A 116 -18.08 16.86 11.87
N LYS A 117 -17.95 17.58 10.78
CA LYS A 117 -19.09 18.13 10.04
C LYS A 117 -18.77 18.03 8.55
N MET A 118 -19.50 17.18 7.83
CA MET A 118 -19.35 17.00 6.40
C MET A 118 -20.72 17.06 5.74
N GLU A 119 -20.86 17.89 4.74
CA GLU A 119 -22.05 17.92 3.90
C GLU A 119 -22.08 16.66 3.04
N LEU A 120 -23.27 16.03 3.01
CA LEU A 120 -23.50 14.84 2.18
C LEU A 120 -23.90 15.28 0.77
N GLU A 121 -23.35 14.60 -0.21
CA GLU A 121 -23.72 14.79 -1.61
C GLU A 121 -24.91 13.89 -1.98
N PRO A 122 -25.70 14.25 -3.00
CA PRO A 122 -26.70 13.35 -3.56
C PRO A 122 -26.08 12.04 -4.03
N GLY A 123 -26.69 10.91 -3.67
CA GLY A 123 -26.19 9.59 -4.02
C GLY A 123 -25.26 8.99 -2.96
N ASP A 124 -24.15 8.39 -3.41
CA ASP A 124 -23.24 7.64 -2.57
C ASP A 124 -22.18 8.54 -1.91
N ASN A 125 -22.00 8.39 -0.60
CA ASN A 125 -20.97 9.08 0.17
C ASN A 125 -20.09 8.05 0.88
N TYR A 126 -18.92 7.78 0.32
CA TYR A 126 -17.96 6.81 0.86
C TYR A 126 -17.07 7.42 1.93
N LEU A 127 -16.97 6.72 3.04
CA LEU A 127 -16.14 7.07 4.19
C LEU A 127 -15.23 5.89 4.52
N TRP A 128 -13.97 6.17 4.81
CA TRP A 128 -13.00 5.18 5.27
C TRP A 128 -12.65 5.42 6.72
N ALA A 129 -12.88 4.40 7.55
CA ALA A 129 -12.33 4.37 8.90
C ALA A 129 -10.89 3.88 8.81
N CYS A 130 -9.97 4.67 9.34
CA CYS A 130 -8.54 4.45 9.27
C CYS A 130 -7.93 4.44 10.67
N VAL A 131 -6.86 3.67 10.86
CA VAL A 131 -6.07 3.69 12.08
C VAL A 131 -4.62 4.04 11.79
N THR A 132 -4.01 4.80 12.69
CA THR A 132 -2.56 5.02 12.74
C THR A 132 -2.02 4.26 13.93
N MET A 133 -1.03 3.40 13.69
CA MET A 133 -0.38 2.64 14.75
C MET A 133 0.80 3.41 15.33
N LYS A 134 1.07 3.22 16.62
CA LYS A 134 2.33 3.69 17.24
C LYS A 134 3.51 2.93 16.64
N GLU A 135 4.65 3.56 16.57
CA GLU A 135 5.87 2.98 15.99
C GLU A 135 6.32 1.70 16.70
N GLY A 136 6.13 1.61 18.01
CA GLY A 136 6.42 0.43 18.83
C GLY A 136 5.24 -0.56 18.99
N ALA A 137 4.23 -0.53 18.13
CA ALA A 137 3.10 -1.45 18.21
C ALA A 137 3.55 -2.91 18.03
N SER A 138 2.91 -3.82 18.77
CA SER A 138 3.18 -5.26 18.65
C SER A 138 2.66 -5.82 17.33
N LEU A 139 3.52 -6.46 16.54
CA LEU A 139 3.16 -7.11 15.28
C LEU A 139 2.39 -8.42 15.50
N ASP A 140 2.38 -8.97 16.72
CA ASP A 140 1.66 -10.20 17.05
C ASP A 140 0.17 -9.96 17.32
N GLY A 141 -0.24 -8.68 17.34
CA GLY A 141 -1.59 -8.24 17.62
C GLY A 141 -2.51 -8.21 16.41
N ARG A 142 -3.75 -7.85 16.70
CA ARG A 142 -4.79 -7.57 15.70
C ARG A 142 -5.53 -6.30 16.08
N VAL A 143 -5.91 -5.52 15.09
CA VAL A 143 -6.90 -4.45 15.20
C VAL A 143 -8.24 -5.05 14.81
N VAL A 144 -9.21 -4.99 15.72
CA VAL A 144 -10.60 -5.39 15.47
C VAL A 144 -11.46 -4.15 15.55
N VAL A 145 -12.29 -3.93 14.54
CA VAL A 145 -13.19 -2.78 14.49
C VAL A 145 -14.54 -3.19 13.92
N ARG A 146 -15.58 -2.65 14.52
CA ARG A 146 -16.97 -2.79 14.06
C ARG A 146 -17.60 -1.40 14.01
N PRO A 147 -18.28 -1.01 12.93
CA PRO A 147 -19.07 0.21 12.95
C PRO A 147 -20.32 0.00 13.82
N ALA A 148 -20.55 0.92 14.74
CA ALA A 148 -21.74 0.88 15.60
C ALA A 148 -22.90 1.68 15.00
N SER A 149 -22.65 2.91 14.59
CA SER A 149 -23.62 3.78 13.92
C SER A 149 -22.93 4.97 13.28
N VAL A 150 -23.63 5.65 12.39
CA VAL A 150 -23.29 7.02 11.94
C VAL A 150 -24.37 7.98 12.40
N VAL A 151 -24.03 9.26 12.58
CA VAL A 151 -25.02 10.32 12.85
C VAL A 151 -25.08 11.21 11.62
N ALA A 152 -26.18 11.09 10.88
CA ALA A 152 -26.43 11.86 9.66
C ALA A 152 -27.84 12.44 9.69
N GLY A 153 -28.03 13.66 9.19
CA GLY A 153 -29.32 14.36 9.27
C GLY A 153 -29.81 14.52 10.72
N ASN A 154 -28.89 14.74 11.67
CA ASN A 154 -29.14 14.85 13.11
C ASN A 154 -29.77 13.61 13.79
N LYS A 155 -29.65 12.45 13.14
CA LYS A 155 -30.20 11.19 13.68
C LYS A 155 -29.12 10.07 13.58
N PRO A 156 -29.10 9.14 14.54
CA PRO A 156 -28.31 7.93 14.39
C PRO A 156 -28.88 7.05 13.28
N VAL A 157 -28.04 6.63 12.37
CA VAL A 157 -28.35 5.70 11.28
C VAL A 157 -27.59 4.40 11.54
N ARG A 158 -28.30 3.28 11.42
CA ARG A 158 -27.74 1.94 11.66
C ARG A 158 -26.87 1.51 10.49
N VAL A 159 -25.77 0.83 10.79
CA VAL A 159 -24.97 0.14 9.79
C VAL A 159 -25.52 -1.25 9.54
N ALA A 160 -25.82 -1.56 8.29
CA ALA A 160 -26.29 -2.90 7.90
C ALA A 160 -25.12 -3.89 8.00
N ASN A 161 -25.44 -5.11 8.43
CA ASN A 161 -24.46 -6.22 8.51
C ASN A 161 -23.15 -5.83 9.22
N ALA A 162 -23.24 -5.03 10.27
CA ALA A 162 -22.10 -4.53 11.05
C ALA A 162 -21.35 -5.69 11.73
N THR A 163 -20.51 -6.39 10.98
CA THR A 163 -19.64 -7.45 11.47
C THR A 163 -18.27 -6.90 11.87
N PRO A 164 -17.61 -7.46 12.90
CA PRO A 164 -16.24 -7.08 13.22
C PRO A 164 -15.29 -7.41 12.09
N VAL A 165 -14.46 -6.43 11.71
CA VAL A 165 -13.33 -6.59 10.79
C VAL A 165 -12.07 -6.76 11.61
N ALA A 166 -11.29 -7.82 11.37
CA ALA A 166 -10.06 -8.11 12.09
C ALA A 166 -8.87 -8.04 11.13
N GLN A 167 -7.98 -7.10 11.36
CA GLN A 167 -6.78 -6.88 10.56
C GLN A 167 -5.52 -7.26 11.33
N ARG A 168 -4.58 -7.94 10.67
CA ARG A 168 -3.23 -8.14 11.21
C ARG A 168 -2.47 -6.83 11.22
N ILE A 169 -1.50 -6.72 12.13
CA ILE A 169 -0.56 -5.60 12.18
C ILE A 169 0.69 -6.02 11.43
N GLY A 170 1.11 -5.20 10.48
CA GLY A 170 2.35 -5.35 9.72
C GLY A 170 3.25 -4.14 9.85
N VAL A 171 4.41 -4.18 9.26
CA VAL A 171 5.32 -3.03 9.16
C VAL A 171 5.62 -2.75 7.69
N ALA A 172 5.59 -1.49 7.31
CA ALA A 172 6.01 -1.09 5.97
C ALA A 172 7.54 -1.17 5.88
N VAL A 173 8.04 -2.07 5.03
CA VAL A 173 9.48 -2.18 4.75
C VAL A 173 9.98 -0.89 4.13
N VAL A 174 9.30 -0.44 3.09
CA VAL A 174 9.53 0.83 2.36
C VAL A 174 8.21 1.52 2.08
N ARG A 175 8.25 2.83 1.88
CA ARG A 175 7.06 3.68 1.64
C ARG A 175 7.31 4.60 0.46
N HIS A 176 6.24 5.09 -0.13
CA HIS A 176 6.30 6.21 -1.06
C HIS A 176 7.17 7.35 -0.51
N GLY A 177 8.09 7.84 -1.30
CA GLY A 177 9.03 8.91 -0.95
C GLY A 177 10.32 8.44 -0.27
N ASP A 178 10.37 7.25 0.33
CA ASP A 178 11.62 6.67 0.82
C ASP A 178 12.60 6.55 -0.35
N PHE A 179 13.88 6.86 -0.13
CA PHE A 179 14.92 6.81 -1.16
C PHE A 179 14.58 7.58 -2.46
N LYS A 180 13.77 8.65 -2.36
CA LYS A 180 13.26 9.47 -3.48
C LYS A 180 12.44 8.69 -4.51
N SER A 181 12.00 7.47 -4.20
CA SER A 181 11.17 6.65 -5.06
C SER A 181 9.69 7.00 -4.91
N LYS A 182 8.96 7.01 -6.01
CA LYS A 182 7.50 7.16 -5.98
C LYS A 182 6.80 5.84 -5.68
N PHE A 183 7.38 4.71 -6.15
CA PHE A 183 6.73 3.41 -6.05
C PHE A 183 7.71 2.31 -5.70
N TYR A 184 7.19 1.29 -5.01
CA TYR A 184 7.87 0.03 -4.77
C TYR A 184 6.95 -1.10 -5.21
N ARG A 185 7.47 -2.01 -6.03
CA ARG A 185 6.70 -3.14 -6.55
C ARG A 185 7.53 -4.42 -6.55
N ILE A 186 6.89 -5.54 -6.90
CA ILE A 186 7.51 -6.86 -7.10
C ILE A 186 8.38 -7.28 -5.89
N PRO A 187 7.79 -7.34 -4.67
CA PRO A 187 8.58 -7.69 -3.49
C PRO A 187 8.94 -9.17 -3.46
N GLY A 188 10.18 -9.46 -3.13
CA GLY A 188 10.67 -10.78 -2.74
C GLY A 188 11.17 -10.78 -1.30
N LEU A 189 11.04 -11.89 -0.58
CA LEU A 189 11.48 -12.02 0.81
C LEU A 189 12.27 -13.32 0.98
N ALA A 190 13.46 -13.22 1.60
CA ALA A 190 14.26 -14.37 1.97
C ALA A 190 14.82 -14.23 3.38
N ARG A 191 15.26 -15.35 3.96
CA ARG A 191 15.93 -15.40 5.26
C ARG A 191 17.30 -16.00 5.07
N SER A 192 18.35 -15.27 5.47
CA SER A 192 19.72 -15.78 5.44
C SER A 192 19.93 -16.89 6.47
N ARG A 193 21.01 -17.66 6.32
CA ARG A 193 21.39 -18.70 7.30
C ARG A 193 21.59 -18.16 8.72
N LYS A 194 21.95 -16.90 8.87
CA LYS A 194 22.07 -16.22 10.16
C LYS A 194 20.74 -15.67 10.70
N GLY A 195 19.65 -15.91 9.98
CA GLY A 195 18.33 -15.47 10.40
C GLY A 195 17.96 -14.04 10.01
N ILE A 196 18.82 -13.34 9.26
CA ILE A 196 18.54 -12.00 8.73
C ILE A 196 17.45 -12.12 7.66
N LEU A 197 16.41 -11.28 7.76
CA LEU A 197 15.42 -11.15 6.70
C LEU A 197 15.91 -10.14 5.67
N LEU A 198 15.71 -10.47 4.40
CA LEU A 198 16.02 -9.59 3.27
C LEU A 198 14.77 -9.43 2.42
N ALA A 199 14.36 -8.20 2.24
CA ALA A 199 13.31 -7.84 1.30
C ALA A 199 13.94 -7.18 0.08
N VAL A 200 13.69 -7.71 -1.11
CA VAL A 200 14.08 -7.11 -2.39
C VAL A 200 12.85 -6.62 -3.12
N TYR A 201 13.01 -5.58 -3.93
CA TYR A 201 11.89 -4.94 -4.63
C TYR A 201 12.39 -4.01 -5.72
N ASP A 202 11.49 -3.67 -6.65
CA ASP A 202 11.71 -2.57 -7.59
C ASP A 202 11.68 -1.23 -6.86
N ILE A 203 12.66 -0.37 -7.12
CA ILE A 203 12.67 1.04 -6.80
C ILE A 203 12.23 1.79 -8.06
N ARG A 204 10.97 2.22 -8.13
CA ARG A 204 10.41 2.89 -9.30
C ARG A 204 10.38 4.40 -9.08
N TYR A 205 11.33 5.12 -9.65
CA TYR A 205 11.57 6.53 -9.32
C TYR A 205 10.49 7.48 -9.83
N ASN A 206 9.91 7.23 -11.01
CA ASN A 206 9.08 8.22 -11.70
C ASN A 206 7.59 7.89 -11.72
N HIS A 207 7.23 6.63 -11.96
CA HIS A 207 5.85 6.15 -12.12
C HIS A 207 5.76 4.66 -11.78
N SER A 208 4.54 4.13 -11.67
CA SER A 208 4.28 2.72 -11.33
C SER A 208 4.44 1.74 -12.50
N GLY A 209 4.67 2.25 -13.72
CA GLY A 209 4.78 1.44 -14.95
C GLY A 209 5.97 0.47 -14.91
N ASP A 210 5.85 -0.60 -15.69
CA ASP A 210 6.84 -1.66 -15.83
C ASP A 210 8.02 -1.25 -16.72
N LEU A 211 8.99 -2.14 -16.88
CA LEU A 211 10.13 -1.96 -17.78
C LEU A 211 9.70 -1.76 -19.25
N PRO A 212 10.42 -0.92 -20.03
CA PRO A 212 11.59 -0.14 -19.64
C PRO A 212 11.21 1.16 -18.93
N ALA A 213 11.79 1.40 -17.78
CA ALA A 213 11.57 2.60 -16.98
C ALA A 213 12.75 2.80 -16.03
N ASN A 214 12.87 3.98 -15.43
CA ASN A 214 13.89 4.26 -14.43
C ASN A 214 13.63 3.46 -13.15
N ILE A 215 14.15 2.25 -13.11
CA ILE A 215 13.95 1.24 -12.06
C ILE A 215 15.30 0.63 -11.69
N ASP A 216 15.56 0.55 -10.38
CA ASP A 216 16.64 -0.23 -9.79
C ASP A 216 16.09 -1.34 -8.89
N VAL A 217 16.91 -2.32 -8.56
CA VAL A 217 16.59 -3.33 -7.57
C VAL A 217 17.09 -2.89 -6.20
N GLY A 218 16.16 -2.66 -5.27
CA GLY A 218 16.43 -2.32 -3.89
C GLY A 218 16.45 -3.52 -2.96
N VAL A 219 17.12 -3.36 -1.82
CA VAL A 219 17.11 -4.30 -0.71
C VAL A 219 17.04 -3.58 0.62
N SER A 220 16.24 -4.13 1.53
CA SER A 220 16.25 -3.78 2.96
C SER A 220 16.44 -5.03 3.80
N ARG A 221 17.08 -4.86 4.96
CA ARG A 221 17.44 -5.95 5.88
C ARG A 221 16.76 -5.76 7.23
N SER A 222 16.38 -6.88 7.85
CA SER A 222 15.91 -6.88 9.23
C SER A 222 16.71 -7.92 10.04
N THR A 223 17.17 -7.51 11.21
CA THR A 223 17.93 -8.34 12.18
C THR A 223 17.08 -8.74 13.38
N ASP A 224 15.82 -8.31 13.45
CA ASP A 224 14.92 -8.45 14.60
C ASP A 224 13.59 -9.16 14.25
N GLY A 225 13.62 -9.99 13.21
CA GLY A 225 12.45 -10.76 12.78
C GLY A 225 11.39 -9.91 12.05
N GLY A 226 11.81 -8.85 11.38
CA GLY A 226 10.93 -8.00 10.56
C GLY A 226 10.27 -6.85 11.32
N ARG A 227 10.67 -6.60 12.59
CA ARG A 227 10.12 -5.49 13.38
C ARG A 227 10.65 -4.15 12.91
N THR A 228 11.93 -4.09 12.59
CA THR A 228 12.57 -2.94 11.97
C THR A 228 13.35 -3.33 10.73
N TRP A 229 13.49 -2.40 9.80
CA TRP A 229 14.16 -2.59 8.53
C TRP A 229 15.20 -1.50 8.30
N SER A 230 16.31 -1.87 7.68
CA SER A 230 17.34 -0.92 7.29
C SER A 230 16.83 0.03 6.20
N ASP A 231 17.51 1.16 6.05
CA ASP A 231 17.34 2.00 4.87
C ASP A 231 17.56 1.21 3.57
N VAL A 232 16.96 1.69 2.49
CA VAL A 232 17.08 1.12 1.16
C VAL A 232 18.55 1.15 0.71
N LYS A 233 19.02 0.00 0.23
CA LYS A 233 20.29 -0.10 -0.53
C LYS A 233 19.98 -0.60 -1.93
N ILE A 234 20.78 -0.20 -2.90
CA ILE A 234 20.67 -0.73 -4.25
C ILE A 234 21.46 -2.04 -4.33
N ALA A 235 20.76 -3.13 -4.68
CA ALA A 235 21.38 -4.42 -4.94
C ALA A 235 21.84 -4.55 -6.40
N ILE A 236 21.04 -4.04 -7.35
CA ILE A 236 21.38 -3.96 -8.76
C ILE A 236 21.04 -2.55 -9.25
N ASP A 237 22.04 -1.84 -9.72
CA ASP A 237 22.00 -0.45 -10.21
C ASP A 237 21.97 -0.46 -11.73
N ASP A 238 20.87 -0.02 -12.33
CA ASP A 238 20.72 0.08 -13.77
C ASP A 238 21.84 0.91 -14.44
N SER A 239 22.24 2.00 -13.79
CA SER A 239 23.27 2.89 -14.35
C SER A 239 24.65 2.22 -14.49
N LYS A 240 24.90 1.13 -13.78
CA LYS A 240 26.15 0.36 -13.83
C LYS A 240 26.13 -0.79 -14.82
N ILE A 241 24.96 -1.12 -15.39
CA ILE A 241 24.84 -2.21 -16.36
C ILE A 241 25.48 -1.81 -17.69
N ASP A 242 24.97 -0.74 -18.31
CA ASP A 242 25.58 -0.14 -19.49
C ASP A 242 25.42 1.38 -19.46
N PRO A 243 26.41 2.12 -18.96
CA PRO A 243 26.34 3.57 -18.87
C PRO A 243 26.23 4.29 -20.21
N SER A 244 26.56 3.63 -21.33
CA SER A 244 26.52 4.23 -22.67
C SER A 244 25.10 4.35 -23.22
N LEU A 245 24.17 3.56 -22.71
CA LEU A 245 22.76 3.55 -23.14
C LEU A 245 21.97 4.66 -22.45
N GLY A 246 21.14 5.34 -23.21
CA GLY A 246 20.32 6.47 -22.73
C GLY A 246 19.20 6.07 -21.76
N ALA A 247 18.34 7.01 -21.42
CA ALA A 247 17.41 7.00 -20.29
C ALA A 247 16.21 6.00 -20.36
N THR A 248 16.02 5.27 -21.45
CA THR A 248 14.90 4.31 -21.60
C THR A 248 15.33 2.90 -21.23
N ARG A 249 15.85 2.71 -20.03
CA ARG A 249 16.31 1.44 -19.51
C ARG A 249 15.93 1.31 -18.03
N GLY A 250 16.04 0.09 -17.50
CA GLY A 250 15.85 -0.19 -16.09
C GLY A 250 16.07 -1.66 -15.78
N VAL A 251 16.24 -1.96 -14.50
CA VAL A 251 16.38 -3.32 -13.97
C VAL A 251 15.31 -3.56 -12.91
N GLY A 252 14.55 -4.63 -13.05
CA GLY A 252 13.42 -4.92 -12.17
C GLY A 252 13.01 -6.38 -12.15
N ASP A 253 11.86 -6.63 -11.55
CA ASP A 253 11.28 -7.96 -11.33
C ASP A 253 12.26 -8.88 -10.56
N PRO A 254 12.76 -8.48 -9.37
CA PRO A 254 13.77 -9.23 -8.66
C PRO A 254 13.23 -10.53 -8.06
N ALA A 255 14.04 -11.57 -8.17
CA ALA A 255 13.91 -12.80 -7.41
C ALA A 255 15.12 -12.97 -6.48
N ILE A 256 14.91 -13.41 -5.24
CA ILE A 256 15.96 -13.63 -4.25
C ILE A 256 16.06 -15.10 -3.87
N LEU A 257 17.27 -15.61 -3.80
CA LEU A 257 17.58 -16.98 -3.41
C LEU A 257 18.72 -17.00 -2.40
N VAL A 258 18.60 -17.81 -1.36
CA VAL A 258 19.69 -18.13 -0.43
C VAL A 258 20.20 -19.54 -0.75
N ASP A 259 21.47 -19.66 -1.08
CA ASP A 259 22.14 -20.97 -1.20
C ASP A 259 22.41 -21.51 0.22
N GLU A 260 21.65 -22.52 0.60
CA GLU A 260 21.74 -23.12 1.93
C GLU A 260 23.09 -23.81 2.20
N LYS A 261 23.87 -24.14 1.18
CA LYS A 261 25.19 -24.76 1.35
C LYS A 261 26.27 -23.74 1.68
N THR A 262 26.34 -22.68 0.91
CA THR A 262 27.36 -21.63 1.03
C THR A 262 26.93 -20.47 1.92
N GLY A 263 25.65 -20.21 2.03
CA GLY A 263 25.07 -19.01 2.66
C GLY A 263 25.06 -17.80 1.75
N ARG A 264 25.53 -17.95 0.49
CA ARG A 264 25.48 -16.88 -0.51
C ARG A 264 24.05 -16.55 -0.86
N ILE A 265 23.78 -15.26 -0.98
CA ILE A 265 22.47 -14.74 -1.37
C ILE A 265 22.57 -14.24 -2.79
N TRP A 266 21.67 -14.71 -3.64
CA TRP A 266 21.58 -14.33 -5.03
C TRP A 266 20.34 -13.46 -5.25
N VAL A 267 20.48 -12.44 -6.08
CA VAL A 267 19.37 -11.68 -6.65
C VAL A 267 19.47 -11.77 -8.16
N ALA A 268 18.40 -12.26 -8.78
CA ALA A 268 18.21 -12.27 -10.22
C ALA A 268 17.18 -11.23 -10.60
N ALA A 269 17.39 -10.49 -11.68
CA ALA A 269 16.47 -9.50 -12.18
C ALA A 269 16.52 -9.41 -13.69
N ILE A 270 15.54 -8.76 -14.30
CA ILE A 270 15.51 -8.51 -15.74
C ILE A 270 15.94 -7.08 -15.98
N TRP A 271 16.94 -6.91 -16.83
CA TRP A 271 17.32 -5.61 -17.37
C TRP A 271 16.72 -5.44 -18.76
N SER A 272 16.14 -4.30 -19.04
CA SER A 272 15.49 -3.99 -20.31
C SER A 272 15.87 -2.59 -20.81
N HIS A 273 16.10 -2.50 -22.12
CA HIS A 273 16.42 -1.27 -22.80
C HIS A 273 15.47 -1.03 -23.98
N ARG A 274 14.83 0.14 -24.02
CA ARG A 274 13.93 0.63 -25.08
C ARG A 274 12.64 -0.17 -25.35
N HIS A 275 12.52 -1.39 -24.91
CA HIS A 275 11.33 -2.21 -25.13
C HIS A 275 10.92 -2.95 -23.84
N SER A 276 9.67 -3.35 -23.76
CA SER A 276 9.21 -4.23 -22.70
C SER A 276 9.68 -5.67 -22.96
N ILE A 277 9.65 -6.53 -21.92
CA ILE A 277 9.93 -7.96 -22.05
C ILE A 277 9.06 -8.61 -23.15
N TRP A 278 7.80 -8.19 -23.23
CA TRP A 278 6.85 -8.66 -24.25
C TRP A 278 7.22 -8.24 -25.68
N GLY A 279 8.08 -7.27 -25.85
CA GLY A 279 8.62 -6.83 -27.14
C GLY A 279 9.90 -7.55 -27.55
N SER A 280 10.37 -8.53 -26.76
CA SER A 280 11.57 -9.32 -27.07
C SER A 280 11.40 -10.13 -28.37
N LYS A 281 12.47 -10.14 -29.18
CA LYS A 281 12.50 -10.85 -30.46
C LYS A 281 13.16 -12.22 -30.30
N SER A 282 12.55 -13.25 -30.84
CA SER A 282 13.14 -14.59 -30.85
C SER A 282 14.39 -14.64 -31.75
N GLY A 283 15.44 -15.31 -31.28
CA GLY A 283 16.68 -15.53 -32.05
C GLY A 283 17.64 -14.35 -32.08
N ASP A 284 17.37 -13.28 -31.34
CA ASP A 284 18.29 -12.16 -31.16
C ASP A 284 18.40 -11.83 -29.66
N ASN A 285 19.56 -12.16 -29.07
CA ASN A 285 19.84 -12.00 -27.65
C ASN A 285 20.56 -10.68 -27.33
N SER A 286 20.56 -9.72 -28.26
CA SER A 286 21.12 -8.40 -28.00
C SER A 286 20.24 -7.61 -27.02
N PRO A 287 20.81 -6.68 -26.24
CA PRO A 287 20.03 -5.80 -25.38
C PRO A 287 18.99 -4.95 -26.12
N GLU A 288 19.18 -4.71 -27.41
CA GLU A 288 18.26 -3.98 -28.27
C GLU A 288 17.06 -4.82 -28.69
N ALA A 289 17.18 -6.17 -28.64
CA ALA A 289 16.16 -7.08 -29.12
C ALA A 289 15.44 -7.81 -27.99
N CYS A 290 16.08 -8.06 -26.86
CA CYS A 290 15.46 -8.79 -25.74
C CYS A 290 15.92 -8.32 -24.37
N GLY A 291 15.10 -8.57 -23.36
CA GLY A 291 15.46 -8.39 -21.96
C GLY A 291 16.60 -9.34 -21.55
N GLN A 292 17.51 -8.84 -20.72
CA GLN A 292 18.68 -9.59 -20.24
C GLN A 292 18.47 -10.04 -18.80
N LEU A 293 18.80 -11.29 -18.50
CA LEU A 293 18.87 -11.74 -17.12
C LEU A 293 20.19 -11.26 -16.51
N VAL A 294 20.09 -10.55 -15.40
CA VAL A 294 21.23 -10.05 -14.62
C VAL A 294 21.20 -10.64 -13.22
N LEU A 295 22.38 -10.88 -12.66
CA LEU A 295 22.56 -11.49 -11.35
C LEU A 295 23.53 -10.65 -10.52
N ALA A 296 23.22 -10.54 -9.23
CA ALA A 296 24.16 -10.07 -8.21
C ALA A 296 24.13 -11.03 -7.02
N TYR A 297 25.20 -11.07 -6.26
CA TYR A 297 25.26 -11.88 -5.04
C TYR A 297 25.83 -11.10 -3.85
N SER A 298 25.53 -11.59 -2.67
CA SER A 298 26.08 -11.12 -1.41
C SER A 298 26.57 -12.30 -0.58
N ASP A 299 27.75 -12.17 0.01
CA ASP A 299 28.35 -13.13 0.93
C ASP A 299 28.31 -12.65 2.40
N ASP A 300 27.72 -11.49 2.66
CA ASP A 300 27.67 -10.80 3.95
C ASP A 300 26.24 -10.48 4.41
N ASP A 301 25.30 -11.38 4.10
CA ASP A 301 23.88 -11.25 4.45
C ASP A 301 23.23 -9.96 3.90
N GLY A 302 23.59 -9.57 2.66
CA GLY A 302 23.01 -8.43 1.96
C GLY A 302 23.56 -7.07 2.39
N LEU A 303 24.70 -7.01 3.09
CA LEU A 303 25.35 -5.73 3.40
C LEU A 303 25.99 -5.10 2.19
N THR A 304 26.69 -5.94 1.40
CA THR A 304 27.29 -5.54 0.12
C THR A 304 26.89 -6.50 -0.99
N TRP A 305 26.90 -6.01 -2.22
CA TRP A 305 26.51 -6.76 -3.40
C TRP A 305 27.66 -6.75 -4.43
N SER A 306 27.82 -7.89 -5.12
CA SER A 306 28.84 -8.03 -6.18
C SER A 306 28.55 -7.08 -7.34
N CYS A 307 29.56 -6.86 -8.17
CA CYS A 307 29.33 -6.41 -9.52
C CYS A 307 28.46 -7.41 -10.28
N LEU A 308 27.73 -6.93 -11.27
CA LEU A 308 26.81 -7.73 -12.07
C LEU A 308 27.49 -8.90 -12.76
N LEU A 309 26.81 -10.05 -12.73
CA LEU A 309 27.11 -11.19 -13.55
C LEU A 309 26.06 -11.25 -14.66
N TYR A 310 26.48 -11.06 -15.90
CA TYR A 310 25.64 -11.34 -17.05
C TYR A 310 25.52 -12.85 -17.24
N THR A 311 24.33 -13.33 -17.47
CA THR A 311 24.17 -14.70 -17.95
C THR A 311 24.25 -14.70 -19.47
N SER A 312 25.06 -15.61 -20.03
CA SER A 312 24.95 -15.94 -21.45
C SER A 312 23.52 -16.36 -21.79
N PRO A 313 23.12 -16.21 -23.06
CA PRO A 313 21.83 -16.70 -23.52
C PRO A 313 21.58 -18.15 -23.12
N SER A 314 20.29 -18.48 -22.91
CA SER A 314 19.87 -19.83 -22.56
C SER A 314 20.43 -20.85 -23.56
N PRO A 315 20.91 -22.06 -23.12
CA PRO A 315 21.33 -23.13 -24.04
C PRO A 315 20.24 -23.57 -25.03
N ARG A 316 19.02 -23.14 -24.85
CA ARG A 316 17.91 -23.39 -25.82
C ARG A 316 17.94 -22.49 -27.04
N ASP A 317 18.75 -21.45 -27.02
CA ASP A 317 18.86 -20.43 -28.07
C ASP A 317 20.17 -20.60 -28.88
N ALA A 318 20.89 -21.70 -28.66
CA ALA A 318 22.09 -22.07 -29.40
C ALA A 318 21.79 -23.17 -30.43
#